data_54b026c0b99425ad542745c77ab78663
#
_entry.id   54b026c0b99425ad542745c77ab78663
#
_cell.length_a   1.000
_cell.length_b   1.000
_cell.length_c   1.000
_cell.angle_alpha   90.00
_cell.angle_beta   90.00
_cell.angle_gamma   90.00
#
_symmetry.space_group_name_H-M   'P 1'
#
loop_
_entity.id
_entity.type
_entity.pdbx_description
1 polymer ?
#
loop_
_entity_poly.entity_id
_entity_poly.type
_entity_poly.pdbx_seq_one_letter_code
_entity_poly.pdbx_strand_id
1 'polypeptide(L)'
;MVPYVTQTAIGKRECLTVFGDDYETADGTCVRDYIHIMDLAEVHITCLEKLISSNDDSFFKVYNVGTGKGTSVLELINIFENVNDIKLNYKIGERRKGDVVTSYADTSKIKEELNWSTKNSLKNALKSAWNWELNLNKDE
;
A
#
# COMPACT_ATOMS: atom_id res chain seq x y z
N MET A 1 2.75 -6.25 3.48
CA MET A 1 3.14 -6.78 2.17
C MET A 1 4.45 -6.18 1.68
N VAL A 2 4.53 -4.86 1.44
CA VAL A 2 5.72 -4.20 0.87
C VAL A 2 7.03 -4.51 1.59
N PRO A 3 7.14 -4.47 2.95
CA PRO A 3 8.39 -4.84 3.61
C PRO A 3 8.85 -6.29 3.34
N TYR A 4 7.92 -7.22 3.17
CA TYR A 4 8.29 -8.60 2.80
C TYR A 4 8.84 -8.68 1.38
N VAL A 5 8.29 -7.89 0.45
CA VAL A 5 8.78 -7.78 -0.93
C VAL A 5 10.21 -7.23 -0.96
N THR A 6 10.47 -6.09 -0.27
CA THR A 6 11.79 -5.46 -0.24
C THR A 6 12.84 -6.35 0.46
N GLN A 7 12.48 -6.99 1.58
CA GLN A 7 13.35 -7.91 2.30
C GLN A 7 13.67 -9.17 1.50
N THR A 8 12.73 -9.68 0.71
CA THR A 8 13.00 -10.79 -0.22
C THR A 8 13.92 -10.34 -1.34
N ALA A 9 13.68 -9.17 -1.91
CA ALA A 9 14.49 -8.63 -3.00
C ALA A 9 15.96 -8.41 -2.60
N ILE A 10 16.23 -8.01 -1.35
CA ILE A 10 17.60 -7.80 -0.84
C ILE A 10 18.24 -9.07 -0.28
N GLY A 11 17.52 -10.21 -0.24
CA GLY A 11 18.04 -11.49 0.22
C GLY A 11 17.92 -11.73 1.74
N LYS A 12 17.31 -10.83 2.51
CA LYS A 12 17.02 -11.06 3.95
C LYS A 12 16.00 -12.18 4.17
N ARG A 13 15.20 -12.50 3.13
CA ARG A 13 14.26 -13.61 3.08
C ARG A 13 14.49 -14.43 1.83
N GLU A 14 14.49 -15.73 1.97
CA GLU A 14 14.69 -16.64 0.83
C GLU A 14 13.57 -16.55 -0.20
N CYS A 15 12.33 -16.42 0.25
CA CYS A 15 11.16 -16.52 -0.61
C CYS A 15 9.98 -15.75 -0.03
N LEU A 16 9.25 -15.05 -0.90
CA LEU A 16 7.98 -14.44 -0.58
C LEU A 16 6.85 -15.45 -0.76
N THR A 17 5.97 -15.59 0.23
CA THR A 17 4.77 -16.42 0.08
C THR A 17 3.57 -15.54 -0.29
N VAL A 18 2.96 -15.85 -1.45
CA VAL A 18 1.67 -15.32 -1.89
C VAL A 18 0.60 -16.29 -1.39
N PHE A 19 -0.35 -15.81 -0.58
CA PHE A 19 -1.33 -16.65 0.08
C PHE A 19 -2.61 -16.79 -0.76
N GLY A 20 -2.74 -17.93 -1.46
CA GLY A 20 -3.85 -18.25 -2.35
C GLY A 20 -3.70 -17.61 -3.74
N ASP A 21 -4.13 -18.36 -4.75
CA ASP A 21 -4.18 -17.98 -6.16
C ASP A 21 -5.53 -18.37 -6.81
N ASP A 22 -6.50 -18.67 -5.97
CA ASP A 22 -7.82 -19.15 -6.36
C ASP A 22 -8.97 -18.24 -5.88
N TYR A 23 -8.67 -16.98 -5.52
CA TYR A 23 -9.67 -15.97 -5.21
C TYR A 23 -10.40 -15.50 -6.49
N GLU A 24 -11.65 -15.06 -6.34
CA GLU A 24 -12.44 -14.49 -7.46
C GLU A 24 -11.94 -13.08 -7.83
N THR A 25 -10.72 -13.01 -8.37
CA THR A 25 -10.03 -11.81 -8.85
C THR A 25 -9.39 -12.08 -10.21
N ALA A 26 -8.87 -11.06 -10.86
CA ALA A 26 -8.32 -11.18 -12.22
C ALA A 26 -7.14 -12.16 -12.32
N ASP A 27 -6.32 -12.28 -11.26
CA ASP A 27 -5.13 -13.15 -11.23
C ASP A 27 -5.16 -14.18 -10.10
N GLY A 28 -6.31 -14.34 -9.45
CA GLY A 28 -6.51 -15.30 -8.36
C GLY A 28 -5.96 -14.84 -7.01
N THR A 29 -5.30 -13.69 -6.90
CA THR A 29 -4.74 -13.21 -5.62
C THR A 29 -5.58 -12.10 -4.99
N CYS A 30 -5.45 -11.91 -3.66
CA CYS A 30 -6.18 -10.88 -2.94
C CYS A 30 -5.88 -9.47 -3.47
N VAL A 31 -6.90 -8.62 -3.46
CA VAL A 31 -6.81 -7.21 -3.88
C VAL A 31 -6.78 -6.30 -2.64
N ARG A 32 -5.84 -5.35 -2.60
CA ARG A 32 -5.66 -4.39 -1.51
C ARG A 32 -5.40 -2.98 -2.07
N ASP A 33 -5.56 -1.98 -1.20
CA ASP A 33 -5.18 -0.60 -1.46
C ASP A 33 -3.79 -0.33 -0.89
N TYR A 34 -2.87 0.12 -1.73
CA TYR A 34 -1.48 0.41 -1.35
C TYR A 34 -1.20 1.89 -1.51
N ILE A 35 -1.21 2.61 -0.41
CA ILE A 35 -0.94 4.04 -0.35
C ILE A 35 0.55 4.32 -0.09
N HIS A 36 1.08 5.38 -0.71
CA HIS A 36 2.42 5.88 -0.42
C HIS A 36 2.47 6.51 0.98
N ILE A 37 3.54 6.23 1.73
CA ILE A 37 3.69 6.73 3.12
C ILE A 37 3.65 8.27 3.21
N MET A 38 4.16 8.98 2.21
CA MET A 38 4.12 10.44 2.17
C MET A 38 2.69 10.98 1.99
N ASP A 39 1.87 10.30 1.17
CA ASP A 39 0.46 10.66 1.04
C ASP A 39 -0.30 10.42 2.36
N LEU A 40 0.04 9.32 3.05
CA LEU A 40 -0.52 9.04 4.37
C LEU A 40 -0.09 10.10 5.40
N ALA A 41 1.16 10.53 5.39
CA ALA A 41 1.63 11.61 6.27
C ALA A 41 0.94 12.94 5.95
N GLU A 42 0.83 13.30 4.67
CA GLU A 42 0.18 14.55 4.23
C GLU A 42 -1.29 14.62 4.65
N VAL A 43 -2.04 13.52 4.52
CA VAL A 43 -3.45 13.53 4.94
C VAL A 43 -3.64 13.77 6.44
N HIS A 44 -2.69 13.30 7.28
CA HIS A 44 -2.75 13.61 8.71
C HIS A 44 -2.58 15.11 8.97
N ILE A 45 -1.69 15.78 8.24
CA ILE A 45 -1.51 17.24 8.33
C ILE A 45 -2.80 17.93 7.87
N THR A 46 -3.36 17.53 6.74
CA THR A 46 -4.63 18.10 6.20
C THR A 46 -5.79 17.96 7.20
N CYS A 47 -5.92 16.79 7.84
CA CYS A 47 -6.92 16.56 8.86
C CYS A 47 -6.68 17.41 10.12
N LEU A 48 -5.42 17.58 10.54
CA LEU A 48 -5.05 18.41 11.68
C LEU A 48 -5.34 19.89 11.41
N GLU A 49 -4.99 20.40 10.23
CA GLU A 49 -5.30 21.78 9.82
C GLU A 49 -6.81 22.04 9.82
N LYS A 50 -7.60 21.06 9.33
CA LYS A 50 -9.06 21.14 9.36
C LYS A 50 -9.59 21.17 10.80
N LEU A 51 -9.04 20.36 11.68
CA LEU A 51 -9.41 20.36 13.10
C LEU A 51 -9.11 21.69 13.78
N ILE A 52 -7.90 22.24 13.58
CA ILE A 52 -7.47 23.52 14.17
C ILE A 52 -8.30 24.68 13.64
N SER A 53 -8.69 24.65 12.37
CA SER A 53 -9.50 25.72 11.75
C SER A 53 -11.00 25.60 12.04
N SER A 54 -11.45 24.54 12.69
CA SER A 54 -12.84 24.35 13.10
C SER A 54 -13.17 25.25 14.31
N ASN A 55 -14.30 25.93 14.25
CA ASN A 55 -14.87 26.65 15.38
C ASN A 55 -15.87 25.79 16.20
N ASP A 56 -15.92 24.50 15.93
CA ASP A 56 -16.82 23.54 16.59
C ASP A 56 -16.08 22.85 17.74
N ASP A 57 -16.48 23.11 18.96
CA ASP A 57 -15.90 22.52 20.19
C ASP A 57 -16.09 21.00 20.26
N SER A 58 -17.00 20.45 19.48
CA SER A 58 -17.30 19.01 19.41
C SER A 58 -16.95 18.39 18.06
N PHE A 59 -15.96 18.95 17.33
CA PHE A 59 -15.57 18.46 16.01
C PHE A 59 -15.07 17.02 16.04
N PHE A 60 -15.80 16.13 15.41
CA PHE A 60 -15.43 14.71 15.22
C PHE A 60 -15.76 14.29 13.79
N LYS A 61 -14.74 13.82 13.06
CA LYS A 61 -14.88 13.33 11.70
C LYS A 61 -14.10 12.03 11.49
N VAL A 62 -14.63 11.14 10.67
CA VAL A 62 -13.98 9.89 10.27
C VAL A 62 -13.86 9.87 8.76
N TYR A 63 -12.67 9.57 8.26
CA TYR A 63 -12.35 9.44 6.84
C TYR A 63 -11.69 8.10 6.55
N ASN A 64 -12.07 7.47 5.44
CA ASN A 64 -11.27 6.41 4.85
C ASN A 64 -10.12 7.06 4.05
N VAL A 65 -8.93 6.52 4.21
CA VAL A 65 -7.71 6.98 3.52
C VAL A 65 -7.13 5.86 2.69
N GLY A 66 -6.90 6.13 1.42
CA GLY A 66 -6.36 5.19 0.46
C GLY A 66 -6.23 5.83 -0.92
N THR A 67 -5.89 5.03 -1.91
CA THR A 67 -5.86 5.46 -3.32
C THR A 67 -7.24 5.36 -3.98
N GLY A 68 -8.16 4.61 -3.36
CA GLY A 68 -9.44 4.25 -3.96
C GLY A 68 -9.32 3.21 -5.09
N LYS A 69 -8.14 2.60 -5.25
CA LYS A 69 -7.86 1.60 -6.28
C LYS A 69 -7.34 0.33 -5.66
N GLY A 70 -7.95 -0.78 -6.03
CA GLY A 70 -7.46 -2.10 -5.67
C GLY A 70 -6.30 -2.54 -6.58
N THR A 71 -5.29 -3.14 -5.97
CA THR A 71 -4.18 -3.80 -6.68
C THR A 71 -4.03 -5.21 -6.12
N SER A 72 -3.90 -6.20 -6.99
CA SER A 72 -3.69 -7.59 -6.57
C SER A 72 -2.26 -7.82 -6.07
N VAL A 73 -2.04 -8.94 -5.38
CA VAL A 73 -0.70 -9.26 -4.87
C VAL A 73 0.28 -9.54 -6.00
N LEU A 74 -0.12 -10.29 -7.03
CA LEU A 74 0.74 -10.56 -8.19
C LEU A 74 0.98 -9.29 -9.03
N GLU A 75 -0.02 -8.44 -9.19
CA GLU A 75 0.15 -7.14 -9.85
C GLU A 75 1.18 -6.26 -9.11
N LEU A 76 1.12 -6.21 -7.78
CA LEU A 76 2.11 -5.48 -6.97
C LEU A 76 3.52 -6.03 -7.17
N ILE A 77 3.69 -7.36 -7.16
CA ILE A 77 4.98 -8.01 -7.42
C ILE A 77 5.50 -7.63 -8.81
N ASN A 78 4.67 -7.73 -9.83
CA ASN A 78 5.05 -7.37 -11.20
C ASN A 78 5.46 -5.90 -11.33
N ILE A 79 4.72 -4.99 -10.68
CA ILE A 79 5.09 -3.56 -10.69
C ILE A 79 6.42 -3.34 -9.97
N PHE A 80 6.64 -4.00 -8.82
CA PHE A 80 7.90 -3.89 -8.08
C PHE A 80 9.09 -4.39 -8.89
N GLU A 81 8.98 -5.56 -9.53
CA GLU A 81 10.01 -6.12 -10.40
C GLU A 81 10.36 -5.16 -11.53
N ASN A 82 9.34 -4.66 -12.23
CA ASN A 82 9.52 -3.79 -13.39
C ASN A 82 10.14 -2.42 -13.03
N VAL A 83 9.75 -1.83 -11.89
CA VAL A 83 10.20 -0.48 -11.52
C VAL A 83 11.60 -0.45 -10.92
N ASN A 84 12.07 -1.59 -10.41
CA ASN A 84 13.37 -1.73 -9.76
C ASN A 84 14.35 -2.61 -10.55
N ASP A 85 13.91 -3.19 -11.67
CA ASP A 85 14.68 -4.14 -12.49
C ASP A 85 15.24 -5.33 -11.68
N ILE A 86 14.35 -5.94 -10.88
CA ILE A 86 14.67 -7.03 -9.95
C ILE A 86 13.67 -8.15 -10.14
N LYS A 87 14.13 -9.40 -10.04
CA LYS A 87 13.27 -10.57 -9.97
C LYS A 87 13.10 -11.04 -8.52
N LEU A 88 11.86 -11.27 -8.12
CA LEU A 88 11.50 -11.76 -6.80
C LEU A 88 11.38 -13.30 -6.82
N ASN A 89 12.00 -13.92 -5.83
CA ASN A 89 11.73 -15.33 -5.55
C ASN A 89 10.45 -15.43 -4.73
N TYR A 90 9.35 -15.91 -5.33
CA TYR A 90 8.09 -16.11 -4.61
C TYR A 90 7.47 -17.48 -4.93
N LYS A 91 6.62 -17.93 -4.02
CA LYS A 91 5.81 -19.14 -4.17
C LYS A 91 4.37 -18.88 -3.77
N ILE A 92 3.46 -19.64 -4.37
CA ILE A 92 2.06 -19.68 -3.96
C ILE A 92 1.93 -20.62 -2.74
N GLY A 93 1.27 -20.16 -1.71
CA GLY A 93 0.90 -20.94 -0.53
C GLY A 93 -0.61 -21.03 -0.40
N GLU A 94 -1.09 -21.78 0.57
CA GLU A 94 -2.51 -21.90 0.88
C GLU A 94 -3.11 -20.55 1.31
N ARG A 95 -4.42 -20.38 1.14
CA ARG A 95 -5.13 -19.20 1.65
C ARG A 95 -4.95 -19.05 3.16
N ARG A 96 -4.74 -17.83 3.63
CA ARG A 96 -4.82 -17.54 5.05
C ARG A 96 -6.27 -17.46 5.51
N LYS A 97 -6.58 -18.07 6.65
CA LYS A 97 -7.89 -17.96 7.26
C LYS A 97 -8.19 -16.49 7.62
N GLY A 98 -9.33 -15.98 7.14
CA GLY A 98 -9.77 -14.62 7.39
C GLY A 98 -9.33 -13.56 6.38
N ASP A 99 -8.54 -13.93 5.36
CA ASP A 99 -8.25 -13.00 4.25
C ASP A 99 -9.52 -12.73 3.44
N VAL A 100 -9.84 -11.46 3.25
CA VAL A 100 -10.92 -11.03 2.36
C VAL A 100 -10.42 -10.95 0.92
N VAL A 101 -11.28 -11.26 -0.05
CA VAL A 101 -10.93 -11.26 -1.47
C VAL A 101 -10.45 -9.89 -1.93
N THR A 102 -11.23 -8.85 -1.62
CA THR A 102 -10.98 -7.48 -2.08
C THR A 102 -11.24 -6.49 -0.94
N SER A 103 -10.29 -5.56 -0.74
CA SER A 103 -10.43 -4.47 0.22
C SER A 103 -9.65 -3.25 -0.27
N TYR A 104 -10.36 -2.13 -0.53
CA TYR A 104 -9.78 -0.82 -0.84
C TYR A 104 -10.72 0.29 -0.34
N ALA A 105 -10.17 1.49 -0.14
CA ALA A 105 -10.89 2.58 0.48
C ALA A 105 -11.91 3.22 -0.49
N ASP A 106 -13.08 3.56 0.02
CA ASP A 106 -13.92 4.60 -0.58
C ASP A 106 -13.43 5.96 -0.08
N THR A 107 -12.82 6.72 -0.97
CA THR A 107 -12.20 8.01 -0.68
C THR A 107 -13.10 9.21 -1.03
N SER A 108 -14.36 8.97 -1.39
CA SER A 108 -15.29 10.01 -1.85
C SER A 108 -15.44 11.12 -0.81
N LYS A 109 -15.68 10.76 0.46
CA LYS A 109 -15.89 11.71 1.54
C LYS A 109 -14.69 12.61 1.81
N ILE A 110 -13.46 12.05 1.86
CA ILE A 110 -12.28 12.86 2.13
C ILE A 110 -11.96 13.80 0.98
N LYS A 111 -12.19 13.36 -0.26
CA LYS A 111 -12.04 14.18 -1.45
C LYS A 111 -13.04 15.35 -1.45
N GLU A 112 -14.28 15.09 -1.08
CA GLU A 112 -15.36 16.08 -1.07
C GLU A 112 -15.19 17.11 0.07
N GLU A 113 -14.90 16.67 1.30
CA GLU A 113 -14.81 17.53 2.47
C GLU A 113 -13.45 18.21 2.66
N LEU A 114 -12.34 17.59 2.24
CA LEU A 114 -10.97 18.10 2.41
C LEU A 114 -10.25 18.41 1.08
N ASN A 115 -10.89 18.15 -0.07
CA ASN A 115 -10.27 18.27 -1.40
C ASN A 115 -8.92 17.52 -1.48
N TRP A 116 -8.80 16.41 -0.74
CA TRP A 116 -7.59 15.61 -0.67
C TRP A 116 -7.69 14.33 -1.51
N SER A 117 -6.59 13.99 -2.17
CA SER A 117 -6.41 12.72 -2.87
C SER A 117 -4.92 12.37 -2.89
N THR A 118 -4.60 11.09 -3.11
CA THR A 118 -3.20 10.64 -3.25
C THR A 118 -2.53 11.29 -4.46
N LYS A 119 -1.26 11.68 -4.29
CA LYS A 119 -0.41 12.30 -5.32
C LYS A 119 0.60 11.34 -5.92
N ASN A 120 0.96 10.30 -5.14
CA ASN A 120 1.98 9.34 -5.53
C ASN A 120 1.36 8.09 -6.13
N SER A 121 1.98 7.60 -7.20
CA SER A 121 1.61 6.33 -7.81
C SER A 121 2.14 5.14 -7.00
N LEU A 122 1.54 3.94 -7.20
CA LEU A 122 2.08 2.70 -6.64
C LEU A 122 3.53 2.44 -7.08
N LYS A 123 3.89 2.79 -8.32
CA LYS A 123 5.27 2.70 -8.82
C LYS A 123 6.23 3.53 -7.96
N ASN A 124 5.85 4.78 -7.63
CA ASN A 124 6.65 5.64 -6.76
C ASN A 124 6.75 5.07 -5.35
N ALA A 125 5.65 4.54 -4.81
CA ALA A 125 5.63 3.92 -3.49
C ALA A 125 6.60 2.72 -3.41
N LEU A 126 6.56 1.83 -4.40
CA LEU A 126 7.41 0.65 -4.45
C LEU A 126 8.88 1.00 -4.70
N LYS A 127 9.17 2.00 -5.53
CA LYS A 127 10.53 2.49 -5.73
C LYS A 127 11.12 3.13 -4.48
N SER A 128 10.34 3.96 -3.79
CA SER A 128 10.80 4.59 -2.54
C SER A 128 11.02 3.57 -1.42
N ALA A 129 10.15 2.56 -1.31
CA ALA A 129 10.31 1.48 -0.35
C ALA A 129 11.58 0.64 -0.62
N TRP A 130 11.90 0.39 -1.89
CA TRP A 130 13.14 -0.27 -2.27
C TRP A 130 14.38 0.55 -1.93
N ASN A 131 14.38 1.84 -2.27
CA ASN A 131 15.48 2.74 -1.92
C ASN A 131 15.70 2.84 -0.41
N TRP A 132 14.63 2.82 0.39
CA TRP A 132 14.70 2.76 1.84
C TRP A 132 15.37 1.47 2.32
N GLU A 133 14.96 0.31 1.82
CA GLU A 133 15.58 -0.98 2.17
C GLU A 133 17.07 -1.02 1.82
N LEU A 134 17.45 -0.49 0.64
CA LEU A 134 18.86 -0.37 0.24
C LEU A 134 19.67 0.51 1.20
N ASN A 135 19.10 1.62 1.68
CA ASN A 135 19.79 2.51 2.61
C ASN A 135 19.99 1.89 3.98
N LEU A 136 18.98 1.19 4.50
CA LEU A 136 19.11 0.45 5.77
C LEU A 136 20.24 -0.59 5.75
N ASN A 137 20.56 -1.17 4.59
CA ASN A 137 21.61 -2.18 4.46
C ASN A 137 22.99 -1.62 4.12
N LYS A 138 23.13 -0.30 3.96
CA LYS A 138 24.45 0.33 3.82
C LYS A 138 25.12 0.62 5.17
N ASP A 139 24.31 0.67 6.22
CA ASP A 139 24.73 1.01 7.58
C ASP A 139 24.97 -0.24 8.46
N GLU A 140 24.75 -1.45 7.89
CA GLU A 140 25.10 -2.77 8.46
C GLU A 140 26.38 -3.32 7.79
#